data_e889c679e7c77c5a4da58a9c62acbc58
#
_entry.id   e889c679e7c77c5a4da58a9c62acbc58
#
_cell.length_a   1.000
_cell.length_b   1.000
_cell.length_c   1.000
_cell.angle_alpha   90.00
_cell.angle_beta   90.00
_cell.angle_gamma   90.00
#
_symmetry.space_group_name_H-M   'P 1'
#
loop_
_entity.id
_entity.type
_entity.pdbx_description
1 polymer ?
#
loop_
_entity_poly.entity_id
_entity_poly.type
_entity_poly.pdbx_seq_one_letter_code
_entity_poly.pdbx_strand_id
1 'polypeptide(L)'
;TVFFSPEEPSLAKGCAHDGFTAARMGLPGIPDTAETIALATQLLLVEQTGVKAHFGQLSCRGSVELIRIAKEKGIPVTADLAMHHLHLTDAAIDGFNSFAHVRPPLRSNEDRAALREGVKTGVIDAICSDHQPLDASAKLAPFPATEPGMSTLETVLPLGLQLVREGVLSESQLIAALTCKPGDVLGIERNTGWLLIDPLVSWTVSGETLLSTGKNTPWLGQTLQGLVRRVFN
;
A
#
# COMPACT_ATOMS: atom_id res chain seq x y z
N THR A 1 -10.45 -3.72 -18.15
CA THR A 1 -10.06 -4.28 -16.85
C THR A 1 -11.12 -3.97 -15.80
N VAL A 2 -11.52 -4.96 -15.00
CA VAL A 2 -12.37 -4.76 -13.82
C VAL A 2 -11.46 -4.55 -12.62
N PHE A 3 -11.75 -3.54 -11.80
CA PHE A 3 -10.99 -3.24 -10.59
C PHE A 3 -11.76 -3.71 -9.35
N PHE A 4 -11.08 -4.46 -8.50
CA PHE A 4 -11.61 -4.97 -7.24
C PHE A 4 -10.82 -4.40 -6.07
N SER A 5 -11.52 -4.10 -4.97
CA SER A 5 -10.95 -3.87 -3.65
C SER A 5 -11.46 -4.99 -2.75
N PRO A 6 -10.69 -6.06 -2.55
CA PRO A 6 -11.18 -7.26 -1.89
C PRO A 6 -11.35 -7.05 -0.39
N GLU A 7 -12.59 -6.98 0.05
CA GLU A 7 -12.94 -6.90 1.46
C GLU A 7 -14.32 -7.53 1.69
N GLU A 8 -14.42 -8.45 2.65
CA GLU A 8 -15.68 -9.01 3.12
C GLU A 8 -16.25 -8.13 4.26
N PRO A 9 -17.31 -7.35 4.01
CA PRO A 9 -17.78 -6.33 4.96
C PRO A 9 -18.25 -6.89 6.30
N SER A 10 -18.71 -8.15 6.34
CA SER A 10 -19.16 -8.79 7.56
C SER A 10 -18.01 -9.06 8.54
N LEU A 11 -16.81 -9.26 8.04
CA LEU A 11 -15.58 -9.51 8.80
C LEU A 11 -14.74 -8.24 9.03
N ALA A 12 -14.94 -7.22 8.23
CA ALA A 12 -14.11 -6.00 8.23
C ALA A 12 -14.66 -4.87 9.13
N LYS A 13 -15.30 -5.23 10.26
CA LYS A 13 -15.92 -4.26 11.19
C LYS A 13 -14.95 -3.66 12.21
N GLY A 14 -13.70 -4.11 12.23
CA GLY A 14 -12.66 -3.61 13.13
C GLY A 14 -12.00 -2.33 12.63
N CYS A 15 -10.93 -1.92 13.34
CA CYS A 15 -10.13 -0.74 13.01
C CYS A 15 -8.62 -1.04 12.93
N ALA A 16 -8.19 -2.26 13.22
CA ALA A 16 -6.80 -2.67 13.22
C ALA A 16 -6.67 -4.13 12.77
N HIS A 17 -5.47 -4.58 12.43
CA HIS A 17 -5.21 -6.01 12.19
C HIS A 17 -5.60 -6.85 13.41
N ASP A 18 -6.31 -7.97 13.16
CA ASP A 18 -6.64 -8.94 14.20
C ASP A 18 -5.37 -9.72 14.61
N GLY A 19 -4.63 -9.14 15.54
CA GLY A 19 -3.33 -9.63 15.99
C GLY A 19 -3.01 -9.21 17.42
N PHE A 20 -1.78 -9.52 17.85
CA PHE A 20 -1.32 -9.25 19.21
C PHE A 20 -1.44 -7.78 19.60
N THR A 21 -1.09 -6.86 18.68
CA THR A 21 -1.11 -5.41 18.96
C THR A 21 -2.54 -4.93 19.25
N ALA A 22 -3.49 -5.26 18.40
CA ALA A 22 -4.90 -4.89 18.59
C ALA A 22 -5.48 -5.50 19.85
N ALA A 23 -5.23 -6.80 20.10
CA ALA A 23 -5.70 -7.49 21.30
C ALA A 23 -5.15 -6.84 22.59
N ARG A 24 -3.86 -6.51 22.64
CA ARG A 24 -3.24 -5.82 23.76
C ARG A 24 -3.82 -4.43 24.02
N MET A 25 -4.23 -3.72 22.95
CA MET A 25 -4.80 -2.38 23.02
C MET A 25 -6.33 -2.37 23.20
N GLY A 26 -6.98 -3.54 23.19
CA GLY A 26 -8.44 -3.66 23.28
C GLY A 26 -9.15 -3.12 22.03
N LEU A 27 -8.50 -3.15 20.88
CA LEU A 27 -9.06 -2.68 19.61
C LEU A 27 -9.77 -3.83 18.88
N PRO A 28 -10.93 -3.57 18.23
CA PRO A 28 -11.58 -4.57 17.40
C PRO A 28 -10.73 -4.86 16.15
N GLY A 29 -10.44 -6.16 15.93
CA GLY A 29 -9.59 -6.64 14.86
C GLY A 29 -10.32 -6.79 13.52
N ILE A 30 -9.56 -6.70 12.42
CA ILE A 30 -9.94 -7.08 11.06
C ILE A 30 -9.05 -8.25 10.67
N PRO A 31 -9.57 -9.49 10.61
CA PRO A 31 -8.78 -10.66 10.28
C PRO A 31 -8.35 -10.63 8.79
N ASP A 32 -7.30 -11.37 8.47
CA ASP A 32 -6.81 -11.54 7.09
C ASP A 32 -7.87 -12.18 6.20
N THR A 33 -8.74 -13.00 6.81
CA THR A 33 -9.87 -13.62 6.10
C THR A 33 -10.89 -12.63 5.55
N ALA A 34 -10.95 -11.41 6.08
CA ALA A 34 -11.76 -10.35 5.48
C ALA A 34 -11.32 -10.01 4.05
N GLU A 35 -10.02 -10.06 3.79
CA GLU A 35 -9.44 -9.81 2.47
C GLU A 35 -9.43 -11.09 1.62
N THR A 36 -8.92 -12.21 2.16
CA THR A 36 -8.71 -13.43 1.38
C THR A 36 -9.99 -14.13 0.95
N ILE A 37 -11.07 -14.09 1.72
CA ILE A 37 -12.38 -14.65 1.32
C ILE A 37 -12.95 -13.85 0.15
N ALA A 38 -12.94 -12.52 0.23
CA ALA A 38 -13.41 -11.67 -0.86
C ALA A 38 -12.57 -11.89 -2.13
N LEU A 39 -11.24 -11.90 -1.99
CA LEU A 39 -10.32 -12.16 -3.10
C LEU A 39 -10.56 -13.53 -3.74
N ALA A 40 -10.66 -14.59 -2.95
CA ALA A 40 -10.91 -15.94 -3.47
C ALA A 40 -12.23 -16.03 -4.24
N THR A 41 -13.28 -15.43 -3.71
CA THR A 41 -14.60 -15.38 -4.38
C THR A 41 -14.52 -14.63 -5.72
N GLN A 42 -13.86 -13.48 -5.74
CA GLN A 42 -13.67 -12.67 -6.94
C GLN A 42 -12.79 -13.39 -7.98
N LEU A 43 -11.73 -14.10 -7.56
CA LEU A 43 -10.89 -14.89 -8.45
C LEU A 43 -11.66 -16.01 -9.14
N LEU A 44 -12.58 -16.70 -8.45
CA LEU A 44 -13.45 -17.71 -9.06
C LEU A 44 -14.33 -17.12 -10.16
N LEU A 45 -14.87 -15.92 -9.95
CA LEU A 45 -15.66 -15.21 -10.96
C LEU A 45 -14.80 -14.80 -12.16
N VAL A 46 -13.57 -14.33 -11.92
CA VAL A 46 -12.61 -13.98 -12.98
C VAL A 46 -12.22 -15.23 -13.77
N GLU A 47 -11.93 -16.35 -13.11
CA GLU A 47 -11.61 -17.63 -13.76
C GLU A 47 -12.77 -18.11 -14.64
N GLN A 48 -14.01 -18.01 -14.15
CA GLN A 48 -15.21 -18.41 -14.90
C GLN A 48 -15.47 -17.53 -16.12
N THR A 49 -15.23 -16.22 -16.02
CA THR A 49 -15.62 -15.24 -17.05
C THR A 49 -14.49 -14.91 -18.02
N GLY A 50 -13.24 -15.16 -17.65
CA GLY A 50 -12.05 -14.78 -18.41
C GLY A 50 -11.82 -13.27 -18.51
N VAL A 51 -12.50 -12.46 -17.71
CA VAL A 51 -12.34 -11.00 -17.70
C VAL A 51 -10.96 -10.61 -17.15
N LYS A 52 -10.34 -9.59 -17.74
CA LYS A 52 -9.13 -8.98 -17.13
C LYS A 52 -9.50 -8.28 -15.83
N ALA A 53 -8.83 -8.62 -14.74
CA ALA A 53 -9.09 -8.07 -13.42
C ALA A 53 -7.84 -7.49 -12.77
N HIS A 54 -8.03 -6.46 -11.96
CA HIS A 54 -7.00 -5.89 -11.11
C HIS A 54 -7.50 -5.85 -9.66
N PHE A 55 -6.66 -6.35 -8.74
CA PHE A 55 -6.95 -6.41 -7.31
C PHE A 55 -6.09 -5.38 -6.57
N GLY A 56 -6.72 -4.30 -6.13
CA GLY A 56 -6.05 -3.18 -5.50
C GLY A 56 -5.87 -3.33 -4.00
N GLN A 57 -4.78 -2.74 -3.50
CA GLN A 57 -4.50 -2.53 -2.08
C GLN A 57 -4.43 -3.81 -1.26
N LEU A 58 -3.79 -4.86 -1.78
CA LEU A 58 -3.58 -6.10 -1.02
C LEU A 58 -2.67 -5.86 0.19
N SER A 59 -3.00 -6.47 1.31
CA SER A 59 -2.33 -6.20 2.59
C SER A 59 -1.75 -7.43 3.29
N CYS A 60 -2.14 -8.65 2.92
CA CYS A 60 -1.75 -9.85 3.66
C CYS A 60 -1.09 -10.92 2.80
N ARG A 61 -0.30 -11.79 3.44
CA ARG A 61 0.41 -12.92 2.82
C ARG A 61 -0.54 -13.86 2.08
N GLY A 62 -1.70 -14.14 2.65
CA GLY A 62 -2.69 -15.03 2.04
C GLY A 62 -3.17 -14.52 0.67
N SER A 63 -3.32 -13.21 0.53
CA SER A 63 -3.70 -12.59 -0.75
C SER A 63 -2.59 -12.68 -1.79
N VAL A 64 -1.33 -12.47 -1.40
CA VAL A 64 -0.18 -12.64 -2.30
C VAL A 64 -0.13 -14.07 -2.85
N GLU A 65 -0.37 -15.07 -2.00
CA GLU A 65 -0.39 -16.47 -2.40
C GLU A 65 -1.55 -16.77 -3.36
N LEU A 66 -2.74 -16.26 -3.11
CA LEU A 66 -3.90 -16.42 -4.01
C LEU A 66 -3.63 -15.81 -5.40
N ILE A 67 -3.04 -14.62 -5.48
CA ILE A 67 -2.66 -14.00 -6.76
C ILE A 67 -1.57 -14.80 -7.47
N ARG A 68 -0.58 -15.33 -6.74
CA ARG A 68 0.47 -16.18 -7.30
C ARG A 68 -0.14 -17.40 -7.99
N ILE A 69 -1.01 -18.13 -7.29
CA ILE A 69 -1.71 -19.31 -7.82
C ILE A 69 -2.56 -18.95 -9.04
N ALA A 70 -3.28 -17.83 -8.99
CA ALA A 70 -4.11 -17.37 -10.11
C ALA A 70 -3.26 -17.08 -11.35
N LYS A 71 -2.13 -16.41 -11.20
CA LYS A 71 -1.19 -16.12 -12.29
C LYS A 71 -0.56 -17.40 -12.87
N GLU A 72 -0.19 -18.37 -12.03
CA GLU A 72 0.34 -19.67 -12.46
C GLU A 72 -0.67 -20.48 -13.26
N LYS A 73 -1.96 -20.36 -12.97
CA LYS A 73 -3.05 -20.93 -13.75
C LYS A 73 -3.33 -20.17 -15.07
N GLY A 74 -2.67 -19.04 -15.31
CA GLY A 74 -2.91 -18.20 -16.48
C GLY A 74 -4.18 -17.36 -16.41
N ILE A 75 -4.76 -17.16 -15.21
CA ILE A 75 -5.91 -16.27 -15.03
C ILE A 75 -5.44 -14.83 -15.25
N PRO A 76 -6.16 -14.01 -16.06
CA PRO A 76 -5.72 -12.67 -16.45
C PRO A 76 -5.88 -11.63 -15.31
N VAL A 77 -5.06 -11.75 -14.30
CA VAL A 77 -5.09 -10.91 -13.09
C VAL A 77 -3.81 -10.10 -12.90
N THR A 78 -3.96 -8.91 -12.33
CA THR A 78 -2.90 -8.06 -11.82
C THR A 78 -3.27 -7.61 -10.41
N ALA A 79 -2.28 -7.17 -9.63
CA ALA A 79 -2.52 -6.66 -8.28
C ALA A 79 -1.60 -5.51 -7.91
N ASP A 80 -2.05 -4.67 -6.98
CA ASP A 80 -1.24 -3.64 -6.33
C ASP A 80 -1.30 -3.73 -4.81
N LEU A 81 -0.44 -2.96 -4.19
CA LEU A 81 -0.42 -2.70 -2.76
C LEU A 81 0.01 -1.25 -2.48
N ALA A 82 -0.29 -0.75 -1.30
CA ALA A 82 0.14 0.59 -0.92
C ALA A 82 1.60 0.61 -0.39
N MET A 83 2.35 1.67 -0.74
CA MET A 83 3.75 1.84 -0.34
C MET A 83 3.96 1.67 1.17
N HIS A 84 3.05 2.21 1.98
CA HIS A 84 3.19 2.15 3.44
C HIS A 84 3.12 0.72 4.00
N HIS A 85 2.42 -0.23 3.36
CA HIS A 85 2.41 -1.64 3.74
C HIS A 85 3.76 -2.35 3.53
N LEU A 86 4.65 -1.79 2.71
CA LEU A 86 6.02 -2.30 2.55
C LEU A 86 6.97 -1.84 3.67
N HIS A 87 6.57 -0.86 4.47
CA HIS A 87 7.40 -0.28 5.54
C HIS A 87 6.85 -0.50 6.94
N LEU A 88 5.55 -0.30 7.12
CA LEU A 88 4.88 -0.32 8.40
C LEU A 88 4.22 -1.68 8.66
N THR A 89 4.05 -1.98 9.94
CA THR A 89 3.28 -3.13 10.44
C THR A 89 2.26 -2.66 11.47
N ASP A 90 1.44 -3.56 11.98
CA ASP A 90 0.49 -3.31 13.06
C ASP A 90 1.13 -2.68 14.30
N ALA A 91 2.44 -2.90 14.52
CA ALA A 91 3.17 -2.22 15.60
C ALA A 91 3.16 -0.69 15.48
N ALA A 92 2.93 -0.14 14.29
CA ALA A 92 2.89 1.32 14.09
C ALA A 92 1.69 2.00 14.76
N ILE A 93 0.63 1.24 15.11
CA ILE A 93 -0.53 1.77 15.84
C ILE A 93 -0.30 1.84 17.35
N ASP A 94 0.81 1.32 17.85
CA ASP A 94 1.10 1.31 19.29
C ASP A 94 0.99 2.72 19.88
N GLY A 95 0.47 2.81 21.11
CA GLY A 95 0.14 4.08 21.72
C GLY A 95 -1.09 4.79 21.10
N PHE A 96 -1.92 4.07 20.36
CA PHE A 96 -3.09 4.61 19.65
C PHE A 96 -2.72 5.65 18.57
N ASN A 97 -1.60 5.44 17.87
CA ASN A 97 -1.14 6.32 16.80
C ASN A 97 -2.14 6.35 15.64
N SER A 98 -3.02 7.33 15.63
CA SER A 98 -4.06 7.50 14.62
C SER A 98 -3.51 7.80 13.22
N PHE A 99 -2.27 8.29 13.09
CA PHE A 99 -1.62 8.48 11.79
C PHE A 99 -1.27 7.16 11.08
N ALA A 100 -1.25 6.05 11.81
CA ALA A 100 -1.09 4.71 11.28
C ALA A 100 -2.43 3.95 11.10
N HIS A 101 -3.58 4.63 11.32
CA HIS A 101 -4.90 4.07 11.06
C HIS A 101 -5.22 4.16 9.57
N VAL A 102 -5.13 3.03 8.87
CA VAL A 102 -5.39 2.87 7.43
C VAL A 102 -6.31 1.68 7.16
N ARG A 103 -6.88 1.63 5.96
CA ARG A 103 -7.71 0.53 5.47
C ARG A 103 -7.33 0.20 4.02
N PRO A 104 -6.91 -1.09 3.76
CA PRO A 104 -6.79 -2.19 4.73
C PRO A 104 -5.81 -1.89 5.86
N PRO A 105 -5.95 -2.55 7.03
CA PRO A 105 -5.08 -2.25 8.17
C PRO A 105 -3.64 -2.71 7.92
N LEU A 106 -2.68 -2.04 8.56
CA LEU A 106 -1.30 -2.51 8.63
C LEU A 106 -1.27 -3.89 9.28
N ARG A 107 -0.59 -4.84 8.66
CA ARG A 107 -0.57 -6.25 9.06
C ARG A 107 0.72 -6.62 9.81
N SER A 108 0.93 -7.91 10.00
CA SER A 108 2.10 -8.46 10.70
C SER A 108 3.42 -8.25 9.93
N ASN A 109 4.54 -8.54 10.60
CA ASN A 109 5.85 -8.59 9.95
C ASN A 109 5.93 -9.67 8.84
N GLU A 110 5.22 -10.78 9.03
CA GLU A 110 5.18 -11.87 8.05
C GLU A 110 4.43 -11.44 6.80
N ASP A 111 3.33 -10.70 6.95
CA ASP A 111 2.60 -10.13 5.83
C ASP A 111 3.44 -9.13 5.06
N ARG A 112 4.10 -8.20 5.77
CA ARG A 112 5.01 -7.23 5.15
C ARG A 112 6.13 -7.93 4.37
N ALA A 113 6.71 -8.99 4.91
CA ALA A 113 7.74 -9.74 4.21
C ALA A 113 7.20 -10.41 2.94
N ALA A 114 6.00 -10.99 2.99
CA ALA A 114 5.35 -11.59 1.83
C ALA A 114 4.99 -10.55 0.76
N LEU A 115 4.51 -9.36 1.16
CA LEU A 115 4.25 -8.25 0.26
C LEU A 115 5.52 -7.79 -0.47
N ARG A 116 6.63 -7.62 0.26
CA ARG A 116 7.96 -7.27 -0.30
C ARG A 116 8.42 -8.31 -1.32
N GLU A 117 8.33 -9.59 -0.98
CA GLU A 117 8.66 -10.68 -1.89
C GLU A 117 7.72 -10.72 -3.10
N GLY A 118 6.42 -10.45 -2.91
CA GLY A 118 5.42 -10.38 -3.97
C GLY A 118 5.76 -9.32 -5.04
N VAL A 119 6.20 -8.13 -4.62
CA VAL A 119 6.67 -7.09 -5.57
C VAL A 119 7.97 -7.52 -6.24
N LYS A 120 8.92 -8.04 -5.48
CA LYS A 120 10.23 -8.48 -5.99
C LYS A 120 10.11 -9.56 -7.06
N THR A 121 9.21 -10.52 -6.87
CA THR A 121 8.99 -11.65 -7.80
C THR A 121 8.01 -11.33 -8.93
N GLY A 122 7.34 -10.17 -8.89
CA GLY A 122 6.35 -9.77 -9.90
C GLY A 122 4.98 -10.44 -9.71
N VAL A 123 4.72 -11.06 -8.57
CA VAL A 123 3.38 -11.51 -8.18
C VAL A 123 2.47 -10.29 -7.99
N ILE A 124 2.99 -9.25 -7.33
CA ILE A 124 2.37 -7.92 -7.26
C ILE A 124 2.95 -7.06 -8.37
N ASP A 125 2.09 -6.45 -9.16
CA ASP A 125 2.47 -5.71 -10.37
C ASP A 125 2.83 -4.26 -10.09
N ALA A 126 2.06 -3.59 -9.23
CA ALA A 126 2.17 -2.16 -9.01
C ALA A 126 2.24 -1.80 -7.52
N ILE A 127 2.77 -0.61 -7.25
CA ILE A 127 2.75 0.01 -5.93
C ILE A 127 1.96 1.32 -6.06
N CYS A 128 0.90 1.47 -5.28
CA CYS A 128 0.12 2.70 -5.22
C CYS A 128 0.53 3.59 -4.03
N SER A 129 0.15 4.85 -4.09
CA SER A 129 0.34 5.77 -2.96
C SER A 129 -0.68 5.54 -1.87
N ASP A 130 -1.89 5.17 -2.23
CA ASP A 130 -3.06 5.18 -1.33
C ASP A 130 -3.15 6.48 -0.54
N HIS A 131 -3.05 7.61 -1.28
CA HIS A 131 -2.97 8.95 -0.71
C HIS A 131 -4.34 9.43 -0.25
N GLN A 132 -4.50 9.58 1.06
CA GLN A 132 -5.72 10.02 1.70
C GLN A 132 -5.42 11.17 2.68
N PRO A 133 -5.27 12.41 2.18
CA PRO A 133 -5.01 13.57 3.02
C PRO A 133 -6.29 13.97 3.77
N LEU A 134 -6.20 13.98 5.09
CA LEU A 134 -7.30 14.28 6.01
C LEU A 134 -6.98 15.52 6.84
N ASP A 135 -8.03 16.20 7.29
CA ASP A 135 -7.90 17.26 8.28
C ASP A 135 -7.41 16.72 9.63
N ALA A 136 -6.74 17.59 10.40
CA ALA A 136 -6.24 17.20 11.72
C ALA A 136 -7.36 16.67 12.64
N SER A 137 -8.55 17.21 12.54
CA SER A 137 -9.73 16.78 13.32
C SER A 137 -10.10 15.32 13.11
N ALA A 138 -9.89 14.78 11.90
CA ALA A 138 -10.17 13.38 11.56
C ALA A 138 -9.31 12.38 12.37
N LYS A 139 -8.20 12.84 12.94
CA LYS A 139 -7.25 12.03 13.72
C LYS A 139 -7.27 12.28 15.23
N LEU A 140 -8.13 13.16 15.73
CA LEU A 140 -8.17 13.55 17.15
C LEU A 140 -9.10 12.69 18.02
N ALA A 141 -10.02 11.93 17.41
CA ALA A 141 -10.93 11.04 18.14
C ALA A 141 -10.17 9.83 18.75
N PRO A 142 -10.78 9.05 19.67
CA PRO A 142 -10.27 7.74 20.04
C PRO A 142 -10.02 6.87 18.82
N PHE A 143 -8.96 6.06 18.81
CA PHE A 143 -8.46 5.36 17.63
C PHE A 143 -9.55 4.70 16.75
N PRO A 144 -10.52 3.91 17.30
CA PRO A 144 -11.56 3.30 16.48
C PRO A 144 -12.53 4.29 15.81
N ALA A 145 -12.57 5.53 16.29
CA ALA A 145 -13.44 6.59 15.77
C ALA A 145 -12.69 7.59 14.89
N THR A 146 -11.38 7.43 14.69
CA THR A 146 -10.63 8.23 13.72
C THR A 146 -10.94 7.76 12.30
N GLU A 147 -10.84 8.66 11.33
CA GLU A 147 -10.95 8.28 9.94
C GLU A 147 -9.69 7.53 9.47
N PRO A 148 -9.82 6.34 8.84
CA PRO A 148 -8.69 5.67 8.24
C PRO A 148 -8.16 6.47 7.04
N GLY A 149 -6.86 6.45 6.85
CA GLY A 149 -6.21 7.13 5.72
C GLY A 149 -4.90 7.81 6.12
N MET A 150 -4.01 7.96 5.15
CA MET A 150 -2.66 8.49 5.34
C MET A 150 -2.29 9.42 4.19
N SER A 151 -1.67 10.56 4.51
CA SER A 151 -1.03 11.43 3.50
C SER A 151 0.31 10.82 3.10
N THR A 152 0.44 10.38 1.85
CA THR A 152 1.53 9.51 1.41
C THR A 152 2.21 9.94 0.11
N LEU A 153 1.57 10.81 -0.70
CA LEU A 153 2.02 11.05 -2.08
C LEU A 153 3.50 11.48 -2.15
N GLU A 154 3.92 12.39 -1.29
CA GLU A 154 5.29 12.91 -1.28
C GLU A 154 6.31 11.91 -0.73
N THR A 155 5.85 10.90 0.01
CA THR A 155 6.72 9.90 0.64
C THR A 155 6.90 8.64 -0.22
N VAL A 156 6.12 8.44 -1.30
CA VAL A 156 6.21 7.25 -2.16
C VAL A 156 7.61 7.06 -2.73
N LEU A 157 8.17 8.09 -3.36
CA LEU A 157 9.50 7.99 -3.98
C LEU A 157 10.61 7.75 -2.94
N PRO A 158 10.77 8.54 -1.87
CA PRO A 158 11.84 8.30 -0.90
C PRO A 158 11.70 6.97 -0.17
N LEU A 159 10.49 6.50 0.14
CA LEU A 159 10.26 5.17 0.70
C LEU A 159 10.59 4.07 -0.31
N GLY A 160 10.23 4.23 -1.58
CA GLY A 160 10.65 3.31 -2.63
C GLY A 160 12.16 3.22 -2.77
N LEU A 161 12.86 4.36 -2.79
CA LEU A 161 14.33 4.40 -2.83
C LEU A 161 14.95 3.76 -1.56
N GLN A 162 14.26 3.84 -0.41
CA GLN A 162 14.69 3.12 0.79
C GLN A 162 14.67 1.61 0.58
N LEU A 163 13.62 1.05 -0.06
CA LEU A 163 13.58 -0.40 -0.38
C LEU A 163 14.73 -0.82 -1.31
N VAL A 164 15.15 0.06 -2.21
CA VAL A 164 16.33 -0.18 -3.06
C VAL A 164 17.61 -0.20 -2.22
N ARG A 165 17.80 0.78 -1.33
CA ARG A 165 18.97 0.81 -0.43
C ARG A 165 19.02 -0.39 0.52
N GLU A 166 17.87 -0.87 0.97
CA GLU A 166 17.75 -2.09 1.79
C GLU A 166 17.96 -3.39 0.99
N GLY A 167 18.10 -3.32 -0.33
CA GLY A 167 18.26 -4.50 -1.20
C GLY A 167 16.97 -5.34 -1.36
N VAL A 168 15.82 -4.79 -1.00
CA VAL A 168 14.51 -5.43 -1.18
C VAL A 168 14.12 -5.45 -2.64
N LEU A 169 14.30 -4.31 -3.34
CA LEU A 169 14.01 -4.15 -4.77
C LEU A 169 15.26 -3.61 -5.49
N SER A 170 15.38 -3.91 -6.78
CA SER A 170 16.28 -3.17 -7.66
C SER A 170 15.63 -1.84 -8.09
N GLU A 171 16.43 -0.88 -8.55
CA GLU A 171 15.92 0.38 -9.11
C GLU A 171 14.95 0.14 -10.27
N SER A 172 15.26 -0.80 -11.15
CA SER A 172 14.39 -1.13 -12.28
C SER A 172 13.05 -1.72 -11.84
N GLN A 173 13.02 -2.54 -10.79
CA GLN A 173 11.77 -3.07 -10.22
C GLN A 173 10.93 -1.96 -9.60
N LEU A 174 11.54 -1.06 -8.84
CA LEU A 174 10.86 0.09 -8.26
C LEU A 174 10.24 0.99 -9.35
N ILE A 175 11.05 1.38 -10.35
CA ILE A 175 10.58 2.23 -11.45
C ILE A 175 9.45 1.54 -12.20
N ALA A 176 9.58 0.26 -12.53
CA ALA A 176 8.53 -0.49 -13.22
C ALA A 176 7.23 -0.52 -12.41
N ALA A 177 7.29 -0.80 -11.10
CA ALA A 177 6.12 -0.88 -10.22
C ALA A 177 5.41 0.46 -10.01
N LEU A 178 6.13 1.59 -10.18
CA LEU A 178 5.57 2.94 -10.05
C LEU A 178 5.15 3.58 -11.40
N THR A 179 5.55 3.01 -12.54
CA THR A 179 5.35 3.65 -13.86
C THR A 179 4.77 2.71 -14.91
N CYS A 180 5.60 1.83 -15.49
CA CYS A 180 5.20 1.01 -16.63
C CYS A 180 4.07 0.04 -16.27
N LYS A 181 4.18 -0.64 -15.16
CA LYS A 181 3.19 -1.65 -14.73
C LYS A 181 1.81 -1.05 -14.43
N PRO A 182 1.67 0.04 -13.64
CA PRO A 182 0.39 0.70 -13.51
C PRO A 182 -0.17 1.20 -14.85
N GLY A 183 0.69 1.70 -15.76
CA GLY A 183 0.28 2.09 -17.10
C GLY A 183 -0.33 0.93 -17.90
N ASP A 184 0.32 -0.24 -17.86
CA ASP A 184 -0.16 -1.47 -18.52
C ASP A 184 -1.51 -1.95 -17.90
N VAL A 185 -1.68 -1.84 -16.58
CA VAL A 185 -2.94 -2.17 -15.88
C VAL A 185 -4.08 -1.26 -16.31
N LEU A 186 -3.81 0.03 -16.40
CA LEU A 186 -4.79 1.06 -16.78
C LEU A 186 -5.05 1.11 -18.29
N GLY A 187 -4.17 0.50 -19.11
CA GLY A 187 -4.26 0.56 -20.56
C GLY A 187 -4.00 1.96 -21.12
N ILE A 188 -3.20 2.77 -20.44
CA ILE A 188 -2.80 4.12 -20.89
C ILE A 188 -1.48 4.07 -21.63
N GLU A 189 -1.37 4.90 -22.67
CA GLU A 189 -0.11 5.06 -23.38
C GLU A 189 0.97 5.63 -22.46
N ARG A 190 2.20 5.16 -22.65
CA ARG A 190 3.35 5.64 -21.87
C ARG A 190 3.57 7.12 -22.16
N ASN A 191 3.54 7.92 -21.12
CA ASN A 191 3.89 9.34 -21.21
C ASN A 191 5.38 9.48 -21.57
N THR A 192 5.70 10.48 -22.37
CA THR A 192 7.08 10.85 -22.72
C THR A 192 7.73 11.81 -21.72
N GLY A 193 7.01 12.18 -20.67
CA GLY A 193 7.51 13.04 -19.59
C GLY A 193 8.69 12.42 -18.83
N TRP A 194 9.58 13.24 -18.34
CA TRP A 194 10.78 12.86 -17.63
C TRP A 194 10.82 13.45 -16.23
N LEU A 195 11.34 12.69 -15.28
CA LEU A 195 11.61 13.15 -13.93
C LEU A 195 13.13 13.18 -13.69
N LEU A 196 13.64 14.31 -13.21
CA LEU A 196 14.98 14.38 -12.65
C LEU A 196 14.89 14.15 -11.15
N ILE A 197 15.46 13.05 -10.68
CA ILE A 197 15.44 12.62 -9.29
C ILE A 197 16.84 12.75 -8.71
N ASP A 198 16.94 13.34 -7.51
CA ASP A 198 18.15 13.30 -6.69
C ASP A 198 17.95 12.27 -5.58
N PRO A 199 18.56 11.08 -5.68
CA PRO A 199 18.31 9.99 -4.72
C PRO A 199 19.05 10.17 -3.40
N LEU A 200 19.97 11.13 -3.28
CA LEU A 200 20.84 11.29 -2.13
C LEU A 200 20.45 12.45 -1.22
N VAL A 201 19.62 13.37 -1.70
CA VAL A 201 19.20 14.51 -0.88
C VAL A 201 18.31 14.05 0.27
N SER A 202 18.64 14.52 1.46
CA SER A 202 17.85 14.27 2.66
C SER A 202 16.94 15.46 2.96
N TRP A 203 15.72 15.18 3.40
CA TRP A 203 14.75 16.18 3.81
C TRP A 203 13.90 15.65 4.96
N THR A 204 13.43 16.55 5.84
CA THR A 204 12.59 16.17 6.98
C THR A 204 11.12 16.34 6.61
N VAL A 205 10.32 15.30 6.86
CA VAL A 205 8.87 15.34 6.68
C VAL A 205 8.26 16.26 7.73
N SER A 206 7.67 17.36 7.30
CA SER A 206 7.04 18.34 8.17
C SER A 206 5.80 18.95 7.52
N GLY A 207 5.03 19.69 8.30
CA GLY A 207 3.89 20.44 7.76
C GLY A 207 4.26 21.43 6.66
N GLU A 208 5.51 21.93 6.66
CA GLU A 208 6.02 22.89 5.68
C GLU A 208 6.56 22.21 4.42
N THR A 209 7.14 21.02 4.55
CA THR A 209 7.74 20.30 3.42
C THR A 209 6.73 19.49 2.62
N LEU A 210 5.60 19.11 3.23
CA LEU A 210 4.50 18.43 2.53
C LEU A 210 3.65 19.45 1.78
N LEU A 211 3.40 19.21 0.49
CA LEU A 211 2.51 20.01 -0.37
C LEU A 211 1.04 19.66 -0.13
N SER A 212 0.74 18.41 0.19
CA SER A 212 -0.61 17.94 0.50
C SER A 212 -1.24 18.76 1.62
N THR A 213 -2.53 19.06 1.50
CA THR A 213 -3.27 19.82 2.53
C THR A 213 -3.37 19.05 3.84
N GLY A 214 -3.67 17.77 3.80
CA GLY A 214 -3.63 16.88 4.97
C GLY A 214 -2.21 16.48 5.33
N LYS A 215 -1.88 16.54 6.62
CA LYS A 215 -0.56 16.20 7.16
C LYS A 215 -0.58 14.91 8.00
N ASN A 216 -1.60 14.10 7.81
CA ASN A 216 -1.85 12.86 8.56
C ASN A 216 -0.92 11.72 8.09
N THR A 217 0.35 11.79 8.48
CA THR A 217 1.35 10.78 8.14
C THR A 217 2.20 10.41 9.35
N PRO A 218 2.52 9.11 9.56
CA PRO A 218 3.36 8.66 10.67
C PRO A 218 4.85 9.00 10.47
N TRP A 219 5.23 9.53 9.30
CA TRP A 219 6.61 9.96 9.01
C TRP A 219 6.91 11.39 9.43
N LEU A 220 5.97 12.13 10.04
CA LEU A 220 6.24 13.48 10.55
C LEU A 220 7.46 13.49 11.49
N GLY A 221 8.38 14.42 11.23
CA GLY A 221 9.64 14.55 11.96
C GLY A 221 10.75 13.59 11.53
N GLN A 222 10.45 12.62 10.68
CA GLN A 222 11.46 11.71 10.16
C GLN A 222 12.20 12.31 8.96
N THR A 223 13.47 11.95 8.82
CA THR A 223 14.28 12.33 7.65
C THR A 223 14.18 11.22 6.61
N LEU A 224 13.71 11.58 5.42
CA LEU A 224 13.67 10.72 4.25
C LEU A 224 14.72 11.16 3.23
N GLN A 225 15.10 10.25 2.33
CA GLN A 225 16.13 10.49 1.33
C GLN A 225 15.60 10.21 -0.07
N GLY A 226 15.77 11.20 -0.94
CA GLY A 226 15.30 11.19 -2.33
C GLY A 226 14.26 12.28 -2.61
N LEU A 227 14.44 13.01 -3.69
CA LEU A 227 13.55 14.12 -4.07
C LEU A 227 13.47 14.25 -5.60
N VAL A 228 12.28 14.60 -6.12
CA VAL A 228 12.13 15.04 -7.50
C VAL A 228 12.62 16.48 -7.63
N ARG A 229 13.64 16.71 -8.45
CA ARG A 229 14.20 18.04 -8.68
C ARG A 229 13.48 18.79 -9.79
N ARG A 230 13.04 18.07 -10.82
CA ARG A 230 12.37 18.67 -11.97
C ARG A 230 11.49 17.66 -12.72
N VAL A 231 10.39 18.17 -13.24
CA VAL A 231 9.50 17.46 -14.17
C VAL A 231 9.67 18.10 -15.54
N PHE A 232 9.80 17.27 -16.57
CA PHE A 232 9.84 17.68 -17.98
C PHE A 232 8.65 17.02 -18.69
N ASN A 233 7.83 17.81 -19.34
CA ASN A 233 6.66 17.39 -20.11
C ASN A 233 6.99 17.38 -21.59
#